data_45fb902813bab5f4542723a9030b18fc
#
_entry.id   45fb902813bab5f4542723a9030b18fc
#
_cell.length_a   1.000
_cell.length_b   1.000
_cell.length_c   1.000
_cell.angle_alpha   90.00
_cell.angle_beta   90.00
_cell.angle_gamma   90.00
#
_symmetry.space_group_name_H-M   'P 1'
#
loop_
_entity.id
_entity.type
_entity.pdbx_description
1 polymer ?
#
loop_
_entity_poly.entity_id
_entity_poly.type
_entity_poly.pdbx_seq_one_letter_code
_entity_poly.pdbx_strand_id
1 'polypeptide(L)'
;MPRKGPAEKREVLPDPIYDNPLVTRFINRMMVDGKKAVAERIFYGALTNVETKTGRPGIEIFDEALRKVMPVVEVKPRRVGGATYQVPTEVRPARRQALGIRWLITYARRRNGRSMTDKLTNEILDAANGTGGAIRKREEGFKMAEANKAFSHYRF
;
A
#
# COMPACT_ATOMS: atom_id res chain seq x y z
N MET A 1 -25.80 4.89 -6.07
CA MET A 1 -24.82 5.98 -6.33
C MET A 1 -25.39 7.29 -5.81
N PRO A 2 -24.65 8.04 -4.99
CA PRO A 2 -25.13 9.33 -4.53
C PRO A 2 -25.22 10.32 -5.69
N ARG A 3 -26.36 11.03 -5.79
CA ARG A 3 -26.61 11.98 -6.87
C ARG A 3 -26.20 13.42 -6.55
N LYS A 4 -26.06 13.75 -5.26
CA LYS A 4 -25.78 15.12 -4.78
C LYS A 4 -24.33 15.36 -4.34
N GLY A 5 -23.43 14.40 -4.55
CA GLY A 5 -22.04 14.50 -4.16
C GLY A 5 -21.43 13.15 -3.83
N PRO A 6 -20.16 13.13 -3.45
CA PRO A 6 -19.49 11.89 -3.03
C PRO A 6 -20.13 11.34 -1.73
N ALA A 7 -20.10 10.02 -1.57
CA ALA A 7 -20.57 9.38 -0.34
C ALA A 7 -19.69 9.83 0.84
N GLU A 8 -20.32 9.95 2.02
CA GLU A 8 -19.58 10.23 3.25
C GLU A 8 -18.56 9.12 3.54
N LYS A 9 -17.38 9.54 3.94
CA LYS A 9 -16.33 8.58 4.32
C LYS A 9 -16.61 8.04 5.71
N ARG A 10 -16.69 6.71 5.82
CA ARG A 10 -16.83 6.05 7.12
C ARG A 10 -15.53 6.22 7.92
N GLU A 11 -15.68 6.54 9.20
CA GLU A 11 -14.57 6.50 10.13
C GLU A 11 -14.12 5.06 10.37
N VAL A 12 -12.82 4.87 10.40
CA VAL A 12 -12.21 3.57 10.70
C VAL A 12 -11.76 3.60 12.15
N LEU A 13 -12.31 2.71 12.95
CA LEU A 13 -11.90 2.57 14.35
C LEU A 13 -10.46 2.03 14.43
N PRO A 14 -9.66 2.53 15.38
CA PRO A 14 -8.30 1.99 15.57
C PRO A 14 -8.37 0.53 16.02
N ASP A 15 -7.30 -0.22 15.74
CA ASP A 15 -7.22 -1.60 16.20
C ASP A 15 -6.98 -1.69 17.71
N PRO A 16 -7.42 -2.79 18.35
CA PRO A 16 -7.35 -2.89 19.82
C PRO A 16 -5.93 -3.10 20.37
N ILE A 17 -4.97 -3.55 19.56
CA ILE A 17 -3.62 -3.87 20.02
C ILE A 17 -2.69 -2.67 19.91
N TYR A 18 -2.67 -1.98 18.75
CA TYR A 18 -1.78 -0.85 18.49
C TYR A 18 -2.49 0.50 18.53
N ASP A 19 -3.81 0.51 18.70
CA ASP A 19 -4.64 1.74 18.67
C ASP A 19 -4.35 2.61 17.43
N ASN A 20 -4.24 1.96 16.28
CA ASN A 20 -3.83 2.59 15.02
C ASN A 20 -4.86 2.34 13.91
N PRO A 21 -5.52 3.39 13.39
CA PRO A 21 -6.49 3.23 12.30
C PRO A 21 -5.90 2.65 11.01
N LEU A 22 -4.62 2.88 10.78
CA LEU A 22 -3.90 2.38 9.61
C LEU A 22 -3.80 0.84 9.63
N VAL A 23 -3.59 0.27 10.82
CA VAL A 23 -3.59 -1.19 11.03
C VAL A 23 -4.97 -1.77 10.69
N THR A 24 -6.04 -1.14 11.13
CA THR A 24 -7.41 -1.57 10.81
C THR A 24 -7.66 -1.51 9.30
N ARG A 25 -7.22 -0.46 8.63
CA ARG A 25 -7.33 -0.34 7.16
C ARG A 25 -6.57 -1.44 6.44
N PHE A 26 -5.38 -1.77 6.91
CA PHE A 26 -4.57 -2.84 6.35
C PHE A 26 -5.26 -4.20 6.49
N ILE A 27 -5.73 -4.52 7.68
CA ILE A 27 -6.46 -5.77 7.97
C ILE A 27 -7.72 -5.86 7.11
N ASN A 28 -8.51 -4.79 7.03
CA ASN A 28 -9.73 -4.76 6.22
C ASN A 28 -9.42 -4.98 4.73
N ARG A 29 -8.32 -4.45 4.23
CA ARG A 29 -7.92 -4.63 2.83
C ARG A 29 -7.40 -6.04 2.54
N MET A 30 -6.72 -6.65 3.51
CA MET A 30 -6.20 -8.02 3.39
C MET A 30 -7.30 -9.07 3.54
N MET A 31 -8.38 -8.74 4.23
CA MET A 31 -9.49 -9.65 4.47
C MET A 31 -10.10 -10.19 3.18
N VAL A 32 -10.40 -11.49 3.17
CA VAL A 32 -11.07 -12.20 2.07
C VAL A 32 -12.34 -12.85 2.61
N ASP A 33 -13.44 -12.75 1.86
CA ASP A 33 -14.74 -13.35 2.19
C ASP A 33 -15.29 -12.97 3.59
N GLY A 34 -14.98 -11.77 4.06
CA GLY A 34 -15.41 -11.30 5.37
C GLY A 34 -14.73 -11.96 6.56
N LYS A 35 -13.69 -12.75 6.34
CA LYS A 35 -12.96 -13.50 7.39
C LYS A 35 -11.98 -12.60 8.13
N LYS A 36 -12.48 -11.65 8.91
CA LYS A 36 -11.67 -10.65 9.58
C LYS A 36 -10.74 -11.26 10.64
N ALA A 37 -11.20 -12.23 11.41
CA ALA A 37 -10.38 -12.89 12.43
C ALA A 37 -9.14 -13.57 11.84
N VAL A 38 -9.26 -14.16 10.66
CA VAL A 38 -8.13 -14.74 9.93
C VAL A 38 -7.13 -13.68 9.51
N ALA A 39 -7.62 -12.56 8.96
CA ALA A 39 -6.77 -11.43 8.55
C ALA A 39 -6.04 -10.80 9.74
N GLU A 40 -6.71 -10.63 10.86
CA GLU A 40 -6.10 -10.14 12.12
C GLU A 40 -4.99 -11.07 12.60
N ARG A 41 -5.23 -12.36 12.60
CA ARG A 41 -4.23 -13.37 13.00
C ARG A 41 -3.00 -13.32 12.09
N ILE A 42 -3.18 -13.19 10.79
CA ILE A 42 -2.09 -13.08 9.83
C ILE A 42 -1.27 -11.81 10.10
N PHE A 43 -1.93 -10.68 10.24
CA PHE A 43 -1.25 -9.40 10.44
C PHE A 43 -0.47 -9.35 11.76
N TYR A 44 -1.11 -9.70 12.87
CA TYR A 44 -0.46 -9.69 14.17
C TYR A 44 0.65 -10.73 14.27
N GLY A 45 0.46 -11.90 13.67
CA GLY A 45 1.50 -12.92 13.56
C GLY A 45 2.70 -12.42 12.74
N ALA A 46 2.46 -11.73 11.64
CA ALA A 46 3.52 -11.13 10.84
C ALA A 46 4.32 -10.09 11.61
N LEU A 47 3.65 -9.19 12.36
CA LEU A 47 4.34 -8.21 13.18
C LEU A 47 5.16 -8.84 14.31
N THR A 48 4.64 -9.89 14.94
CA THR A 48 5.40 -10.67 15.95
C THR A 48 6.66 -11.27 15.33
N ASN A 49 6.56 -11.85 14.15
CA ASN A 49 7.71 -12.40 13.42
C ASN A 49 8.73 -11.31 13.05
N VAL A 50 8.27 -10.14 12.65
CA VAL A 50 9.13 -9.00 12.36
C VAL A 50 9.90 -8.55 13.60
N GLU A 51 9.23 -8.45 14.75
CA GLU A 51 9.88 -8.15 16.03
C GLU A 51 10.96 -9.17 16.38
N THR A 52 10.64 -10.46 16.27
CA THR A 52 11.57 -11.55 16.55
C THR A 52 12.83 -11.47 15.67
N LYS A 53 12.65 -11.13 14.39
CA LYS A 53 13.78 -11.07 13.44
C LYS A 53 14.61 -9.81 13.54
N THR A 54 14.03 -8.69 13.93
CA THR A 54 14.70 -7.37 13.93
C THR A 54 15.09 -6.88 15.31
N GLY A 55 14.45 -7.36 16.36
CA GLY A 55 14.61 -6.86 17.72
C GLY A 55 14.00 -5.46 17.96
N ARG A 56 13.27 -4.93 16.98
CA ARG A 56 12.56 -3.64 17.05
C ARG A 56 11.05 -3.87 17.09
N PRO A 57 10.26 -2.91 17.65
CA PRO A 57 8.80 -3.03 17.62
C PRO A 57 8.27 -3.25 16.19
N GLY A 58 7.43 -4.27 16.00
CA GLY A 58 6.91 -4.63 14.68
C GLY A 58 6.11 -3.52 14.03
N ILE A 59 5.38 -2.75 14.83
CA ILE A 59 4.59 -1.61 14.31
C ILE A 59 5.48 -0.50 13.72
N GLU A 60 6.64 -0.24 14.29
CA GLU A 60 7.58 0.74 13.76
C GLU A 60 8.14 0.29 12.40
N ILE A 61 8.50 -0.98 12.28
CA ILE A 61 8.96 -1.57 11.02
C ILE A 61 7.87 -1.53 9.96
N PHE A 62 6.62 -1.82 10.35
CA PHE A 62 5.47 -1.71 9.46
C PHE A 62 5.26 -0.28 8.97
N ASP A 63 5.30 0.70 9.85
CA ASP A 63 5.17 2.12 9.49
C ASP A 63 6.29 2.56 8.54
N GLU A 64 7.51 2.14 8.81
CA GLU A 64 8.67 2.41 7.94
C GLU A 64 8.50 1.77 6.56
N ALA A 65 8.11 0.51 6.51
CA ALA A 65 7.84 -0.20 5.27
C ALA A 65 6.75 0.49 4.44
N LEU A 66 5.65 0.85 5.08
CA LEU A 66 4.54 1.52 4.41
C LEU A 66 4.94 2.89 3.87
N ARG A 67 5.67 3.69 4.63
CA ARG A 67 6.18 4.99 4.16
C ARG A 67 7.07 4.85 2.94
N LYS A 68 7.93 3.83 2.91
CA LYS A 68 8.82 3.57 1.77
C LYS A 68 8.09 3.07 0.53
N VAL A 69 6.97 2.38 0.69
CA VAL A 69 6.15 1.87 -0.42
C VAL A 69 5.20 2.94 -0.98
N MET A 70 4.75 3.88 -0.16
CA MET A 70 3.80 4.91 -0.60
C MET A 70 4.36 5.76 -1.74
N PRO A 71 3.66 5.83 -2.90
CA PRO A 71 4.12 6.63 -4.03
C PRO A 71 3.78 8.12 -3.83
N VAL A 72 4.64 8.99 -4.32
CA VAL A 72 4.42 10.44 -4.35
C VAL A 72 3.78 10.87 -5.66
N VAL A 73 4.12 10.19 -6.75
CA VAL A 73 3.64 10.46 -8.10
C VAL A 73 3.07 9.20 -8.75
N GLU A 74 2.11 9.38 -9.63
CA GLU A 74 1.56 8.33 -10.47
C GLU A 74 1.33 8.87 -11.87
N VAL A 75 1.17 7.99 -12.85
CA VAL A 75 0.77 8.37 -14.20
C VAL A 75 -0.70 8.05 -14.41
N LYS A 76 -1.42 8.99 -15.01
CA LYS A 76 -2.82 8.80 -15.39
C LYS A 76 -2.98 8.96 -16.89
N PRO A 77 -3.75 8.09 -17.55
CA PRO A 77 -4.03 8.26 -18.96
C PRO A 77 -4.93 9.48 -19.16
N ARG A 78 -4.56 10.33 -20.12
CA ARG A 78 -5.37 11.45 -20.57
C ARG A 78 -5.42 11.48 -22.09
N ARG A 79 -6.61 11.61 -22.61
CA ARG A 79 -6.82 11.71 -24.07
C ARG A 79 -6.79 13.16 -24.51
N VAL A 80 -5.85 13.47 -25.38
CA VAL A 80 -5.69 14.81 -25.95
C VAL A 80 -5.51 14.68 -27.47
N GLY A 81 -6.39 15.32 -28.25
CA GLY A 81 -6.30 15.30 -29.72
C GLY A 81 -6.35 13.90 -30.33
N GLY A 82 -7.09 12.96 -29.74
CA GLY A 82 -7.23 11.58 -30.22
C GLY A 82 -6.11 10.63 -29.80
N ALA A 83 -5.02 11.13 -29.21
CA ALA A 83 -3.93 10.33 -28.64
C ALA A 83 -4.08 10.21 -27.13
N THR A 84 -3.69 9.07 -26.56
CA THR A 84 -3.67 8.84 -25.11
C THR A 84 -2.26 9.04 -24.58
N TYR A 85 -2.11 9.97 -23.64
CA TYR A 85 -0.85 10.27 -22.97
C TYR A 85 -0.90 9.79 -21.52
N GLN A 86 0.24 9.27 -21.02
CA GLN A 86 0.42 8.95 -19.60
C GLN A 86 0.94 10.21 -18.90
N VAL A 87 0.05 10.89 -18.18
CA VAL A 87 0.37 12.18 -17.57
C VAL A 87 0.77 11.98 -16.12
N PRO A 88 1.98 12.45 -15.69
CA PRO A 88 2.39 12.40 -14.28
C PRO A 88 1.53 13.32 -13.43
N THR A 89 1.03 12.79 -12.33
CA THR A 89 0.24 13.55 -11.35
C THR A 89 0.71 13.25 -9.93
N GLU A 90 0.57 14.23 -9.06
CA GLU A 90 0.83 14.05 -7.64
C GLU A 90 -0.26 13.19 -7.00
N VAL A 91 0.13 12.28 -6.11
CA VAL A 91 -0.80 11.40 -5.39
C VAL A 91 -1.24 12.08 -4.08
N ARG A 92 -2.53 12.16 -3.85
CA ARG A 92 -3.09 12.68 -2.59
C ARG A 92 -2.71 11.78 -1.41
N PRO A 93 -2.53 12.32 -0.18
CA PRO A 93 -2.12 11.53 0.98
C PRO A 93 -2.97 10.29 1.26
N ALA A 94 -4.29 10.41 1.19
CA ALA A 94 -5.19 9.27 1.39
C ALA A 94 -4.99 8.17 0.35
N ARG A 95 -4.76 8.54 -0.90
CA ARG A 95 -4.48 7.59 -1.98
C ARG A 95 -3.09 6.97 -1.85
N ARG A 96 -2.09 7.72 -1.36
CA ARG A 96 -0.75 7.17 -1.06
C ARG A 96 -0.85 5.99 -0.10
N GLN A 97 -1.58 6.15 0.99
CA GLN A 97 -1.83 5.09 1.96
C GLN A 97 -2.53 3.89 1.32
N ALA A 98 -3.60 4.14 0.57
CA ALA A 98 -4.35 3.08 -0.10
C ALA A 98 -3.49 2.29 -1.08
N LEU A 99 -2.67 2.96 -1.87
CA LEU A 99 -1.75 2.31 -2.81
C LEU A 99 -0.65 1.53 -2.09
N GLY A 100 -0.05 2.10 -1.05
CA GLY A 100 0.96 1.44 -0.23
C GLY A 100 0.45 0.16 0.38
N ILE A 101 -0.72 0.18 1.00
CA ILE A 101 -1.38 -0.99 1.59
C ILE A 101 -1.67 -2.03 0.51
N ARG A 102 -2.25 -1.62 -0.61
CA ARG A 102 -2.57 -2.52 -1.73
C ARG A 102 -1.34 -3.23 -2.26
N TRP A 103 -0.26 -2.51 -2.47
CA TRP A 103 0.97 -3.08 -3.03
C TRP A 103 1.67 -4.03 -2.05
N LEU A 104 1.74 -3.69 -0.78
CA LEU A 104 2.28 -4.61 0.24
C LEU A 104 1.51 -5.93 0.25
N ILE A 105 0.19 -5.88 0.25
CA ILE A 105 -0.66 -7.08 0.25
C ILE A 105 -0.50 -7.87 -1.05
N THR A 106 -0.56 -7.20 -2.19
CA THR A 106 -0.47 -7.84 -3.50
C THR A 106 0.86 -8.58 -3.67
N TYR A 107 1.96 -7.92 -3.34
CA TYR A 107 3.28 -8.52 -3.51
C TYR A 107 3.63 -9.52 -2.42
N ALA A 108 3.06 -9.39 -1.22
CA ALA A 108 3.12 -10.45 -0.22
C ALA A 108 2.45 -11.73 -0.73
N ARG A 109 1.25 -11.62 -1.29
CA ARG A 109 0.53 -12.76 -1.87
C ARG A 109 1.27 -13.45 -3.01
N ARG A 110 2.07 -12.71 -3.77
CA ARG A 110 2.86 -13.24 -4.90
C ARG A 110 4.16 -13.89 -4.48
N ARG A 111 4.58 -13.76 -3.24
CA ARG A 111 5.83 -14.37 -2.75
C ARG A 111 5.66 -15.89 -2.60
N ASN A 112 6.78 -16.59 -2.72
CA ASN A 112 6.85 -17.98 -2.32
C ASN A 112 6.98 -18.07 -0.80
N GLY A 113 6.29 -19.00 -0.18
CA GLY A 113 6.31 -19.18 1.26
C GLY A 113 5.27 -20.21 1.71
N ARG A 114 5.35 -20.62 2.96
CA ARG A 114 4.45 -21.63 3.54
C ARG A 114 3.08 -21.06 3.86
N SER A 115 3.02 -19.84 4.37
CA SER A 115 1.79 -19.20 4.82
C SER A 115 1.77 -17.73 4.44
N MET A 116 0.58 -17.13 4.47
CA MET A 116 0.45 -15.69 4.24
C MET A 116 1.15 -14.89 5.35
N THR A 117 1.19 -15.41 6.58
CA THR A 117 1.93 -14.78 7.68
C THR A 117 3.41 -14.65 7.34
N ASP A 118 4.05 -15.71 6.85
CA ASP A 118 5.47 -15.68 6.45
C ASP A 118 5.70 -14.76 5.26
N LYS A 119 4.83 -14.83 4.26
CA LYS A 119 4.89 -13.98 3.07
C LYS A 119 4.80 -12.50 3.42
N LEU A 120 3.85 -12.14 4.28
CA LEU A 120 3.67 -10.75 4.73
C LEU A 120 4.85 -10.28 5.58
N THR A 121 5.34 -11.13 6.48
CA THR A 121 6.55 -10.86 7.27
C THR A 121 7.73 -10.48 6.38
N ASN A 122 8.00 -11.30 5.38
CA ASN A 122 9.13 -11.09 4.47
C ASN A 122 8.95 -9.86 3.59
N GLU A 123 7.73 -9.58 3.12
CA GLU A 123 7.47 -8.38 2.33
C GLU A 123 7.64 -7.10 3.16
N ILE A 124 7.16 -7.09 4.40
CA ILE A 124 7.34 -5.95 5.31
C ILE A 124 8.83 -5.72 5.60
N LEU A 125 9.59 -6.78 5.89
CA LEU A 125 11.03 -6.66 6.14
C LEU A 125 11.78 -6.12 4.92
N ASP A 126 11.51 -6.65 3.74
CA ASP A 126 12.14 -6.19 2.50
C ASP A 126 11.77 -4.74 2.20
N ALA A 127 10.50 -4.38 2.34
CA ALA A 127 10.04 -3.00 2.12
C ALA A 127 10.69 -2.01 3.10
N ALA A 128 10.84 -2.38 4.36
CA ALA A 128 11.53 -1.56 5.35
C ALA A 128 13.02 -1.36 5.00
N ASN A 129 13.64 -2.34 4.33
CA ASN A 129 15.01 -2.26 3.82
C ASN A 129 15.11 -1.60 2.42
N GLY A 130 14.00 -1.17 1.85
CA GLY A 130 13.99 -0.54 0.53
C GLY A 130 14.09 -1.52 -0.64
N THR A 131 13.73 -2.78 -0.43
CA THR A 131 13.75 -3.85 -1.43
C THR A 131 12.38 -4.54 -1.53
N GLY A 132 12.26 -5.52 -2.41
CA GLY A 132 11.05 -6.31 -2.56
C GLY A 132 10.10 -5.82 -3.65
N GLY A 133 9.02 -6.58 -3.88
CA GLY A 133 8.08 -6.34 -4.96
C GLY A 133 7.31 -5.03 -4.86
N ALA A 134 6.85 -4.67 -3.67
CA ALA A 134 6.12 -3.42 -3.43
C ALA A 134 6.99 -2.19 -3.72
N ILE A 135 8.24 -2.21 -3.28
CA ILE A 135 9.20 -1.13 -3.57
C ILE A 135 9.50 -1.04 -5.06
N ARG A 136 9.71 -2.17 -5.74
CA ARG A 136 9.89 -2.20 -7.20
C ARG A 136 8.70 -1.59 -7.94
N LYS A 137 7.49 -1.88 -7.48
CA LYS A 137 6.28 -1.30 -8.07
C LYS A 137 6.25 0.23 -7.94
N ARG A 138 6.63 0.75 -6.79
CA ARG A 138 6.77 2.20 -6.58
C ARG A 138 7.82 2.80 -7.51
N GLU A 139 8.98 2.17 -7.61
CA GLU A 139 10.09 2.61 -8.46
C GLU A 139 9.72 2.60 -9.95
N GLU A 140 9.02 1.57 -10.41
CA GLU A 140 8.50 1.51 -11.79
C GLU A 140 7.55 2.68 -12.07
N GLY A 141 6.62 2.96 -11.16
CA GLY A 141 5.71 4.11 -11.27
C GLY A 141 6.45 5.44 -11.31
N PHE A 142 7.48 5.58 -10.49
CA PHE A 142 8.33 6.77 -10.50
C PHE A 142 9.10 6.93 -11.83
N LYS A 143 9.68 5.86 -12.34
CA LYS A 143 10.36 5.86 -13.65
C LYS A 143 9.42 6.22 -14.79
N MET A 144 8.21 5.68 -14.76
CA MET A 144 7.18 6.04 -15.74
C MET A 144 6.82 7.52 -15.68
N ALA A 145 6.68 8.07 -14.47
CA ALA A 145 6.39 9.49 -14.28
C ALA A 145 7.54 10.38 -14.79
N GLU A 146 8.78 10.00 -14.52
CA GLU A 146 9.97 10.71 -15.05
C GLU A 146 10.05 10.63 -16.57
N ALA A 147 9.82 9.46 -17.16
CA ALA A 147 9.82 9.28 -18.62
C ALA A 147 8.75 10.11 -19.32
N ASN A 148 7.61 10.37 -18.65
CA ASN A 148 6.49 11.14 -19.20
C ASN A 148 6.44 12.58 -18.65
N LYS A 149 7.51 13.07 -18.05
CA LYS A 149 7.58 14.41 -17.45
C LYS A 149 7.26 15.53 -18.43
N ALA A 150 7.58 15.36 -19.72
CA ALA A 150 7.26 16.31 -20.76
C ALA A 150 5.75 16.57 -20.93
N PHE A 151 4.89 15.63 -20.51
CA PHE A 151 3.44 15.75 -20.58
C PHE A 151 2.80 16.28 -19.29
N SER A 152 3.58 16.73 -18.33
CA SER A 152 3.07 17.22 -17.03
C SER A 152 2.13 18.41 -17.16
N HIS A 153 2.24 19.21 -18.23
CA HIS A 153 1.34 20.33 -18.51
C HIS A 153 -0.09 19.89 -18.91
N TYR A 154 -0.32 18.61 -19.21
CA TYR A 154 -1.65 18.04 -19.46
C TYR A 154 -2.37 17.60 -18.17
N ARG A 155 -1.92 18.03 -16.99
CA ARG A 155 -2.55 17.68 -15.71
C ARG A 155 -4.04 18.00 -15.69
N PHE A 156 -4.76 17.18 -14.95
CA PHE A 156 -6.18 17.36 -14.68
C PHE A 156 -6.43 18.47 -13.67
#